data_704436c5004704db627269e9b1941792
#
_entry.id   704436c5004704db627269e9b1941792
#
_cell.length_a   1.000
_cell.length_b   1.000
_cell.length_c   1.000
_cell.angle_alpha   90.00
_cell.angle_beta   90.00
_cell.angle_gamma   90.00
#
_symmetry.space_group_name_H-M   'P 1'
#
loop_
_entity.id
_entity.type
_entity.pdbx_description
1 polymer ?
#
loop_
_entity_poly.entity_id
_entity_poly.type
_entity_poly.pdbx_seq_one_letter_code
_entity_poly.pdbx_strand_id
1 'polypeptide(L)' 'MKCIKCGKEATKVYKPDLDVTGIGMCDEHLEEIQLDLLVAQFDKKGWEKFEKKYSRDEKN' A
#
# COMPACT_ATOMS: atom_id res chain seq x y z
N MET A 1 1.79 12.41 -3.18
CA MET A 1 1.75 10.96 -3.45
C MET A 1 0.32 10.52 -3.67
N LYS A 2 0.14 9.54 -4.49
CA LYS A 2 -1.21 9.12 -4.85
C LYS A 2 -1.59 7.83 -4.16
N CYS A 3 -2.88 7.66 -3.97
CA CYS A 3 -3.41 6.45 -3.36
C CYS A 3 -3.04 5.23 -4.19
N ILE A 4 -2.53 4.20 -3.53
CA ILE A 4 -2.06 3.02 -4.23
C ILE A 4 -3.22 2.23 -4.85
N LYS A 5 -4.43 2.46 -4.37
CA LYS A 5 -5.58 1.70 -4.85
C LYS A 5 -6.35 2.42 -5.95
N CYS A 6 -6.57 3.71 -5.81
CA CYS A 6 -7.44 4.41 -6.75
C CYS A 6 -6.75 5.54 -7.51
N GLY A 7 -5.57 5.92 -7.11
CA GLY A 7 -4.82 6.97 -7.82
C GLY A 7 -5.19 8.38 -7.43
N LYS A 8 -6.12 8.56 -6.51
CA LYS A 8 -6.43 9.89 -6.02
C LYS A 8 -5.34 10.39 -5.10
N GLU A 9 -5.39 11.68 -4.79
CA GLU A 9 -4.40 12.26 -3.89
C GLU A 9 -4.45 11.55 -2.55
N ALA A 10 -3.29 11.11 -2.07
CA ALA A 10 -3.20 10.42 -0.80
C ALA A 10 -3.26 11.42 0.34
N THR A 11 -4.06 11.10 1.34
CA THR A 11 -4.12 11.92 2.54
C THR A 11 -3.19 11.39 3.62
N LYS A 12 -2.71 10.16 3.46
CA LYS A 12 -1.81 9.56 4.42
C LYS A 12 -0.79 8.70 3.68
N VAL A 13 0.42 8.65 4.20
CA VAL A 13 1.49 7.87 3.59
C VAL A 13 2.11 7.00 4.66
N TYR A 14 2.30 5.73 4.35
CA TYR A 14 2.94 4.78 5.23
C TYR A 14 4.26 4.33 4.63
N LYS A 15 5.33 4.44 5.39
CA LYS A 15 6.66 4.02 4.95
C LYS A 15 7.22 3.02 5.95
N PRO A 16 7.13 1.74 5.61
CA PRO A 16 7.63 0.72 6.55
C PRO A 16 9.14 0.74 6.70
N ASP A 17 9.84 1.25 5.72
CA ASP A 17 11.28 1.29 5.74
C ASP A 17 11.73 2.56 5.05
N LEU A 18 12.92 3.04 5.42
CA LEU A 18 13.48 4.23 4.79
C LEU A 18 13.84 3.99 3.33
N ASP A 19 14.15 2.74 3.00
CA ASP A 19 14.60 2.42 1.65
C ASP A 19 13.47 2.15 0.69
N VAL A 20 12.23 2.12 1.13
CA VAL A 20 11.11 1.81 0.26
C VAL A 20 10.29 3.04 -0.01
N THR A 21 9.64 3.03 -1.16
CA THR A 21 8.70 4.08 -1.51
C THR A 21 7.50 4.00 -0.59
N GLY A 22 7.00 5.13 -0.18
CA GLY A 22 5.84 5.16 0.70
C GLY A 22 4.59 4.60 0.02
N ILE A 23 3.65 4.19 0.85
CA ILE A 23 2.36 3.69 0.38
C ILE A 23 1.33 4.77 0.64
N GLY A 24 0.79 5.34 -0.42
CA GLY A 24 -0.20 6.40 -0.30
C GLY A 24 -1.59 5.84 -0.11
N MET A 25 -2.39 6.50 0.71
CA MET A 25 -3.75 6.07 1.02
C MET A 25 -4.66 7.27 1.03
N CYS A 26 -5.78 7.20 0.33
CA CYS A 26 -6.78 8.24 0.40
C CYS A 26 -7.79 7.90 1.49
N ASP A 27 -8.62 8.89 1.84
CA ASP A 27 -9.57 8.70 2.93
C ASP A 27 -10.52 7.55 2.66
N GLU A 28 -10.91 7.37 1.41
CA GLU A 28 -11.89 6.35 1.08
C GLU A 28 -11.35 4.95 1.25
N HIS A 29 -10.07 4.77 1.03
CA HIS A 29 -9.48 3.44 1.07
C HIS A 29 -8.50 3.27 2.22
N LEU A 30 -8.46 4.25 3.11
CA LEU A 30 -7.51 4.23 4.21
C LEU A 30 -7.65 2.99 5.06
N GLU A 31 -8.84 2.70 5.50
CA GLU A 31 -9.08 1.56 6.37
C GLU A 31 -8.77 0.25 5.66
N GLU A 32 -9.18 0.14 4.42
CA GLU A 32 -8.97 -1.09 3.67
C GLU A 32 -7.48 -1.36 3.50
N ILE A 33 -6.73 -0.33 3.11
CA ILE A 33 -5.30 -0.51 2.90
C ILE A 33 -4.59 -0.77 4.22
N GLN A 34 -5.02 -0.12 5.30
CA GLN A 34 -4.42 -0.37 6.59
C GLN A 34 -4.62 -1.82 7.04
N LEU A 35 -5.80 -2.38 6.80
CA LEU A 35 -6.04 -3.77 7.13
C LEU A 35 -5.14 -4.69 6.32
N ASP A 36 -4.99 -4.40 5.03
CA ASP A 36 -4.11 -5.21 4.21
C ASP A 36 -2.66 -5.11 4.67
N LEU A 37 -2.24 -3.92 5.08
CA LEU A 37 -0.89 -3.74 5.60
C LEU A 37 -0.70 -4.54 6.89
N LEU A 38 -1.70 -4.55 7.74
CA LEU A 38 -1.63 -5.29 8.99
C LEU A 38 -1.45 -6.78 8.71
N VAL A 39 -2.24 -7.32 7.81
CA VAL A 39 -2.13 -8.71 7.43
C VAL A 39 -0.75 -9.00 6.84
N ALA A 40 -0.25 -8.09 6.02
CA ALA A 40 1.05 -8.27 5.40
C ALA A 40 2.16 -8.36 6.44
N GLN A 41 2.02 -7.66 7.54
CA GLN A 41 3.03 -7.67 8.59
C GLN A 41 3.02 -8.97 9.40
N PHE A 42 1.85 -9.57 9.53
CA PHE A 42 1.73 -10.80 10.32
C PHE A 42 2.05 -12.05 9.54
N ASP A 43 1.87 -12.03 8.24
CA ASP A 43 2.05 -13.21 7.40
C ASP A 43 3.41 -13.14 6.72
N LYS A 44 4.16 -14.23 6.74
CA LYS A 44 5.46 -14.25 6.10
C LYS A 44 5.37 -13.91 4.63
N LYS A 45 4.33 -14.37 3.97
CA LYS A 45 4.12 -14.07 2.55
C LYS A 45 3.12 -12.96 2.35
N GLY A 46 2.77 -12.26 3.43
CA GLY A 46 1.79 -11.22 3.33
C GLY A 46 2.21 -10.09 2.42
N TRP A 47 3.51 -9.74 2.44
CA TRP A 47 3.99 -8.67 1.59
C TRP A 47 3.90 -9.03 0.11
N GLU A 48 4.15 -10.29 -0.22
CA GLU A 48 3.98 -10.72 -1.60
C GLU A 48 2.53 -10.59 -2.04
N LYS A 49 1.62 -11.01 -1.18
CA LYS A 49 0.20 -10.89 -1.49
C LYS A 49 -0.21 -9.45 -1.62
N PHE A 50 0.30 -8.60 -0.72
CA PHE A 50 -0.01 -7.18 -0.76
C PHE A 50 0.49 -6.56 -2.07
N GLU A 51 1.71 -6.88 -2.46
CA GLU A 51 2.26 -6.32 -3.69
C GLU A 51 1.47 -6.78 -4.91
N LYS A 52 1.04 -8.03 -4.93
CA LYS A 52 0.25 -8.51 -6.04
C LYS A 52 -1.09 -7.81 -6.11
N LYS A 53 -1.72 -7.60 -4.96
CA LYS A 53 -3.03 -6.97 -4.92
C LYS A 53 -2.95 -5.51 -5.36
N TYR A 54 -1.91 -4.82 -4.97
CA TYR A 54 -1.77 -3.40 -5.25
C TYR A 54 -0.67 -3.10 -6.25
N SER A 55 -0.30 -4.08 -7.05
CA SER A 55 0.75 -3.88 -8.03
C SER A 55 0.36 -2.79 -9.02
N ARG A 56 1.21 -1.82 -9.16
CA ARG A 56 1.01 -0.77 -10.13
C ARG A 56 1.67 -1.12 -11.44
N ASP A 57 2.58 -2.01 -11.38
CA ASP A 57 3.16 -2.60 -12.55
C ASP A 57 3.60 -1.58 -13.55
N GLU A 58 4.48 -0.85 -13.13
CA GLU A 58 5.07 0.00 -14.12
C GLU A 58 5.92 -0.79 -15.00
N LYS A 59 5.94 -1.31 -15.14
CA LYS A 59 6.75 -1.84 -16.01
C LYS A 59 6.66 -1.79 -17.10
N ASN A 60 6.57 -1.75 -16.74
CA ASN A 60 6.54 -1.79 -17.26
C ASN A 60 6.72 -1.71 -17.65
#